data_68d9201eb7288fb398b5de214d466551
#
_entry.id   68d9201eb7288fb398b5de214d466551
#
_cell.length_a   1.000
_cell.length_b   1.000
_cell.length_c   1.000
_cell.angle_alpha   90.00
_cell.angle_beta   90.00
_cell.angle_gamma   90.00
#
_symmetry.space_group_name_H-M   'P 1'
#
loop_
_entity.id
_entity.type
_entity.pdbx_description
1 polymer ?
#
loop_
_entity_poly.entity_id
_entity_poly.type
_entity_poly.pdbx_seq_one_letter_code
_entity_poly.pdbx_strand_id
1 'polypeptide(L)'
;MINKNLTIVALGAAATVAALFATENPMVGGAPMYPTKNIIQNAINSKDHTTLVTAVKAAGLVETLQGKGPFTVFAPTNDAFEKLPAGTVDTLLKPENKEKLAGILTYHVVAGKMTTDKLARQIKGGDGSAELKTVNGEKLTAKMADGFIELIDAKGGMSKVKTADVIQSNGVIHVVDTVLMP
;
A
#
# COMPACT_ATOMS: atom_id res chain seq x y z
N MET A 1 -21.65 58.25 -48.21
CA MET A 1 -22.12 59.00 -47.03
C MET A 1 -22.44 58.05 -45.93
N ILE A 2 -21.96 58.30 -44.78
CA ILE A 2 -22.22 57.65 -43.50
C ILE A 2 -21.51 56.31 -43.29
N ASN A 3 -20.30 56.43 -42.82
CA ASN A 3 -19.58 55.40 -42.10
C ASN A 3 -20.22 55.14 -40.75
N LYS A 4 -20.47 53.91 -40.43
CA LYS A 4 -20.71 53.49 -39.05
C LYS A 4 -19.71 52.43 -38.70
N ASN A 5 -18.63 52.87 -38.05
CA ASN A 5 -17.71 51.99 -37.37
C ASN A 5 -18.44 51.32 -36.20
N LEU A 6 -18.64 50.02 -36.30
CA LEU A 6 -19.08 49.19 -35.21
C LEU A 6 -17.85 48.57 -34.55
N THR A 7 -17.41 49.22 -33.50
CA THR A 7 -16.33 48.67 -32.65
C THR A 7 -16.92 47.53 -31.80
N ILE A 8 -16.65 46.31 -32.21
CA ILE A 8 -16.96 45.16 -31.37
C ILE A 8 -15.86 45.04 -30.32
N VAL A 9 -16.17 45.48 -29.13
CA VAL A 9 -15.32 45.17 -27.97
C VAL A 9 -15.60 43.69 -27.61
N ALA A 10 -14.74 42.84 -28.06
CA ALA A 10 -14.73 41.43 -27.59
C ALA A 10 -14.21 41.42 -26.15
N LEU A 11 -15.13 41.38 -25.21
CA LEU A 11 -14.81 41.11 -23.82
C LEU A 11 -14.43 39.62 -23.71
N GLY A 12 -13.11 39.35 -23.81
CA GLY A 12 -12.56 38.05 -23.58
C GLY A 12 -12.72 37.67 -22.11
N ALA A 13 -13.78 36.97 -21.76
CA ALA A 13 -13.86 36.23 -20.54
C ALA A 13 -12.92 35.03 -20.68
N ALA A 14 -11.70 35.20 -20.24
CA ALA A 14 -10.80 34.06 -19.99
C ALA A 14 -11.41 33.31 -18.80
N ALA A 15 -12.30 32.40 -19.11
CA ALA A 15 -12.68 31.34 -18.17
C ALA A 15 -11.43 30.46 -18.01
N THR A 16 -10.62 30.76 -17.01
CA THR A 16 -9.67 29.81 -16.48
C THR A 16 -10.48 28.66 -15.92
N VAL A 17 -10.69 27.66 -16.76
CA VAL A 17 -11.06 26.34 -16.29
C VAL A 17 -9.84 25.87 -15.50
N ALA A 18 -9.82 26.19 -14.21
CA ALA A 18 -9.02 25.46 -13.26
C ALA A 18 -9.56 24.02 -13.35
N ALA A 19 -8.92 23.22 -14.17
CA ALA A 19 -9.10 21.79 -14.13
C ALA A 19 -8.77 21.38 -12.69
N LEU A 20 -9.81 21.24 -11.89
CA LEU A 20 -9.74 20.49 -10.65
C LEU A 20 -9.34 19.07 -11.07
N PHE A 21 -8.04 18.83 -11.14
CA PHE A 21 -7.52 17.49 -11.03
C PHE A 21 -7.87 17.06 -9.61
N ALA A 22 -9.11 16.60 -9.42
CA ALA A 22 -9.45 15.77 -8.32
C ALA A 22 -8.51 14.57 -8.50
N THR A 23 -7.42 14.53 -7.75
CA THR A 23 -6.62 13.33 -7.62
C THR A 23 -7.57 12.33 -7.00
N GLU A 24 -8.16 11.48 -7.86
CA GLU A 24 -9.04 10.43 -7.38
C GLU A 24 -8.23 9.57 -6.44
N ASN A 25 -8.71 9.44 -5.21
CA ASN A 25 -8.08 8.61 -4.23
C ASN A 25 -8.10 7.16 -4.74
N PRO A 26 -6.99 6.43 -4.70
CA PRO A 26 -6.97 5.05 -5.16
C PRO A 26 -8.02 4.23 -4.41
N MET A 27 -8.80 3.46 -5.15
CA MET A 27 -9.81 2.58 -4.60
C MET A 27 -9.18 1.23 -4.24
N VAL A 28 -9.35 0.80 -3.00
CA VAL A 28 -8.89 -0.51 -2.53
C VAL A 28 -10.01 -1.18 -1.75
N GLY A 29 -10.43 -2.36 -2.22
CA GLY A 29 -11.54 -3.09 -1.60
C GLY A 29 -12.85 -2.32 -1.58
N GLY A 30 -13.12 -1.54 -2.65
CA GLY A 30 -14.32 -0.73 -2.77
C GLY A 30 -14.37 0.52 -1.90
N ALA A 31 -13.27 0.88 -1.25
CA ALA A 31 -13.16 2.08 -0.43
C ALA A 31 -12.06 3.03 -0.94
N PRO A 32 -12.32 4.35 -0.96
CA PRO A 32 -11.29 5.32 -1.31
C PRO A 32 -10.24 5.41 -0.19
N MET A 33 -8.97 5.41 -0.59
CA MET A 33 -7.83 5.54 0.32
C MET A 33 -7.38 7.00 0.37
N TYR A 34 -7.60 7.64 1.52
CA TYR A 34 -7.30 9.05 1.69
C TYR A 34 -5.85 9.27 2.17
N PRO A 35 -5.03 10.06 1.47
CA PRO A 35 -3.65 10.35 1.89
C PRO A 35 -3.58 11.15 3.21
N THR A 36 -4.69 11.71 3.67
CA THR A 36 -4.82 12.40 4.95
C THR A 36 -5.09 11.46 6.14
N LYS A 37 -5.45 10.21 5.86
CA LYS A 37 -5.67 9.18 6.87
C LYS A 37 -4.45 8.27 7.01
N ASN A 38 -4.27 7.70 8.19
CA ASN A 38 -3.21 6.73 8.42
C ASN A 38 -3.57 5.33 7.84
N ILE A 39 -2.59 4.45 7.83
CA ILE A 39 -2.69 3.09 7.27
C ILE A 39 -3.89 2.34 7.85
N ILE A 40 -4.07 2.37 9.16
CA ILE A 40 -5.16 1.65 9.83
C ILE A 40 -6.53 2.26 9.53
N GLN A 41 -6.63 3.59 9.54
CA GLN A 41 -7.89 4.29 9.25
C GLN A 41 -8.41 4.02 7.84
N ASN A 42 -7.53 3.84 6.88
CA ASN A 42 -7.90 3.46 5.52
C ASN A 42 -8.17 1.96 5.40
N ALA A 43 -7.32 1.11 5.98
CA ALA A 43 -7.46 -0.34 5.90
C ALA A 43 -8.79 -0.85 6.48
N ILE A 44 -9.29 -0.25 7.55
CA ILE A 44 -10.58 -0.60 8.17
C ILE A 44 -11.75 -0.46 7.19
N ASN A 45 -11.68 0.47 6.26
CA ASN A 45 -12.74 0.72 5.28
C ASN A 45 -12.65 -0.22 4.07
N SER A 46 -11.53 -0.89 3.87
CA SER A 46 -11.32 -1.81 2.75
C SER A 46 -11.93 -3.18 3.01
N LYS A 47 -12.84 -3.60 2.14
CA LYS A 47 -13.48 -4.93 2.21
C LYS A 47 -12.48 -6.06 1.93
N ASP A 48 -11.40 -5.77 1.21
CA ASP A 48 -10.38 -6.75 0.82
C ASP A 48 -9.34 -7.00 1.93
N HIS A 49 -9.35 -6.20 3.00
CA HIS A 49 -8.36 -6.25 4.08
C HIS A 49 -8.98 -6.51 5.46
N THR A 50 -10.18 -7.07 5.53
CA THR A 50 -10.87 -7.37 6.81
C THR A 50 -10.09 -8.35 7.66
N THR A 51 -9.53 -9.39 7.06
CA THR A 51 -8.69 -10.39 7.75
C THR A 51 -7.40 -9.75 8.27
N LEU A 52 -6.74 -8.91 7.46
CA LEU A 52 -5.54 -8.18 7.87
C LEU A 52 -5.82 -7.28 9.07
N VAL A 53 -6.90 -6.51 9.03
CA VAL A 53 -7.29 -5.62 10.14
C VAL A 53 -7.57 -6.42 11.42
N THR A 54 -8.25 -7.55 11.30
CA THR A 54 -8.50 -8.46 12.43
C THR A 54 -7.18 -8.99 13.00
N ALA A 55 -6.27 -9.42 12.14
CA ALA A 55 -4.95 -9.90 12.53
C ALA A 55 -4.12 -8.82 13.24
N VAL A 56 -4.10 -7.59 12.72
CA VAL A 56 -3.40 -6.45 13.33
C VAL A 56 -3.96 -6.14 14.72
N LYS A 57 -5.27 -6.18 14.89
CA LYS A 57 -5.92 -5.99 16.19
C LYS A 57 -5.56 -7.11 17.17
N ALA A 58 -5.63 -8.37 16.74
CA ALA A 58 -5.27 -9.53 17.54
C ALA A 58 -3.81 -9.51 17.98
N ALA A 59 -2.90 -9.08 17.09
CA ALA A 59 -1.48 -8.93 17.40
C ALA A 59 -1.15 -7.71 18.28
N GLY A 60 -2.10 -6.77 18.48
CA GLY A 60 -1.87 -5.55 19.24
C GLY A 60 -0.99 -4.52 18.52
N LEU A 61 -0.92 -4.57 17.19
CA LEU A 61 -0.07 -3.69 16.36
C LEU A 61 -0.77 -2.44 15.85
N VAL A 62 -2.01 -2.21 16.25
CA VAL A 62 -2.80 -1.04 15.80
C VAL A 62 -2.09 0.26 16.12
N GLU A 63 -1.65 0.46 17.36
CA GLU A 63 -0.95 1.67 17.80
C GLU A 63 0.39 1.83 17.07
N THR A 64 1.12 0.74 16.86
CA THR A 64 2.39 0.74 16.12
C THR A 64 2.21 1.25 14.69
N LEU A 65 1.19 0.76 13.99
CA LEU A 65 0.89 1.14 12.61
C LEU A 65 0.15 2.48 12.49
N GLN A 66 -0.38 3.02 13.57
CA GLN A 66 -0.91 4.38 13.66
C GLN A 66 0.15 5.41 14.00
N GLY A 67 1.33 4.97 14.41
CA GLY A 67 2.46 5.83 14.74
C GLY A 67 2.89 6.73 13.59
N LYS A 68 3.80 7.67 13.88
CA LYS A 68 4.21 8.71 12.93
C LYS A 68 4.94 8.18 11.68
N GLY A 69 5.45 6.97 11.70
CA GLY A 69 6.15 6.39 10.57
C GLY A 69 7.38 7.18 10.10
N PRO A 70 7.71 7.19 8.82
CA PRO A 70 6.96 6.56 7.72
C PRO A 70 7.09 5.03 7.70
N PHE A 71 6.02 4.36 7.29
CA PHE A 71 6.01 2.91 7.11
C PHE A 71 5.63 2.53 5.68
N THR A 72 6.17 1.42 5.21
CA THR A 72 5.69 0.75 4.00
C THR A 72 5.04 -0.57 4.42
N VAL A 73 3.76 -0.73 4.12
CA VAL A 73 3.01 -1.92 4.45
C VAL A 73 2.68 -2.69 3.18
N PHE A 74 3.15 -3.92 3.11
CA PHE A 74 2.71 -4.87 2.09
C PHE A 74 1.46 -5.57 2.60
N ALA A 75 0.30 -5.07 2.18
CA ALA A 75 -1.00 -5.49 2.71
C ALA A 75 -1.55 -6.68 1.92
N PRO A 76 -1.56 -7.91 2.49
CA PRO A 76 -2.19 -9.04 1.85
C PRO A 76 -3.72 -8.90 1.88
N THR A 77 -4.36 -9.26 0.77
CA THR A 77 -5.82 -9.29 0.66
C THR A 77 -6.41 -10.48 1.41
N ASN A 78 -7.74 -10.49 1.59
CA ASN A 78 -8.44 -11.67 2.14
C ASN A 78 -8.12 -12.92 1.32
N ASP A 79 -8.12 -12.83 -0.02
CA ASP A 79 -7.75 -13.93 -0.92
C ASP A 79 -6.31 -14.41 -0.68
N ALA A 80 -5.39 -13.51 -0.30
CA ALA A 80 -4.03 -13.89 0.06
C ALA A 80 -3.99 -14.77 1.32
N PHE A 81 -4.81 -14.47 2.30
CA PHE A 81 -4.95 -15.30 3.49
C PHE A 81 -5.63 -16.66 3.20
N GLU A 82 -6.57 -16.70 2.26
CA GLU A 82 -7.23 -17.94 1.83
C GLU A 82 -6.28 -18.93 1.13
N LYS A 83 -5.19 -18.44 0.55
CA LYS A 83 -4.12 -19.29 -0.02
C LYS A 83 -3.32 -20.06 1.04
N LEU A 84 -3.38 -19.65 2.29
CA LEU A 84 -2.76 -20.37 3.39
C LEU A 84 -3.49 -21.70 3.63
N PRO A 85 -2.81 -22.74 4.17
CA PRO A 85 -3.46 -23.98 4.53
C PRO A 85 -4.68 -23.76 5.44
N ALA A 86 -5.72 -24.55 5.24
CA ALA A 86 -6.96 -24.44 6.02
C ALA A 86 -6.68 -24.44 7.53
N GLY A 87 -7.31 -23.52 8.27
CA GLY A 87 -7.13 -23.36 9.71
C GLY A 87 -5.87 -22.62 10.14
N THR A 88 -4.96 -22.25 9.22
CA THR A 88 -3.74 -21.48 9.57
C THR A 88 -4.10 -20.11 10.11
N VAL A 89 -5.02 -19.39 9.47
CA VAL A 89 -5.45 -18.06 9.91
C VAL A 89 -6.12 -18.13 11.28
N ASP A 90 -7.04 -19.07 11.47
CA ASP A 90 -7.72 -19.27 12.76
C ASP A 90 -6.74 -19.62 13.88
N THR A 91 -5.73 -20.42 13.56
CA THR A 91 -4.68 -20.77 14.51
C THR A 91 -3.83 -19.54 14.88
N LEU A 92 -3.45 -18.74 13.89
CA LEU A 92 -2.65 -17.52 14.11
C LEU A 92 -3.42 -16.45 14.91
N LEU A 93 -4.74 -16.39 14.76
CA LEU A 93 -5.58 -15.44 15.49
C LEU A 93 -5.80 -15.81 16.96
N LYS A 94 -5.42 -17.01 17.38
CA LYS A 94 -5.53 -17.42 18.78
C LYS A 94 -4.57 -16.61 19.67
N PRO A 95 -4.98 -16.29 20.89
CA PRO A 95 -4.15 -15.51 21.83
C PRO A 95 -2.77 -16.13 22.10
N GLU A 96 -2.69 -17.45 22.10
CA GLU A 96 -1.45 -18.21 22.31
C GLU A 96 -0.42 -18.03 21.17
N ASN A 97 -0.89 -17.62 19.99
CA ASN A 97 -0.06 -17.40 18.79
C ASN A 97 0.16 -15.90 18.49
N LYS A 98 -0.19 -15.03 19.42
CA LYS A 98 -0.09 -13.56 19.24
C LYS A 98 1.31 -13.12 18.79
N GLU A 99 2.36 -13.65 19.40
CA GLU A 99 3.74 -13.29 19.07
C GLU A 99 4.12 -13.74 17.65
N LYS A 100 3.69 -14.94 17.26
CA LYS A 100 3.90 -15.48 15.90
C LYS A 100 3.17 -14.62 14.87
N LEU A 101 1.93 -14.26 15.15
CA LEU A 101 1.13 -13.38 14.31
C LEU A 101 1.78 -11.98 14.20
N ALA A 102 2.26 -11.42 15.30
CA ALA A 102 2.97 -10.15 15.30
C ALA A 102 4.26 -10.23 14.47
N GLY A 103 5.01 -11.32 14.56
CA GLY A 103 6.20 -11.57 13.74
C GLY A 103 5.88 -11.57 12.24
N ILE A 104 4.83 -12.27 11.83
CA ILE A 104 4.37 -12.31 10.44
C ILE A 104 3.93 -10.92 9.98
N LEU A 105 3.13 -10.19 10.76
CA LEU A 105 2.64 -8.87 10.39
C LEU A 105 3.76 -7.83 10.32
N THR A 106 4.71 -7.86 11.25
CA THR A 106 5.87 -6.96 11.21
C THR A 106 6.85 -7.30 10.09
N TYR A 107 6.84 -8.54 9.61
CA TYR A 107 7.55 -8.94 8.40
C TYR A 107 6.96 -8.29 7.13
N HIS A 108 5.67 -7.97 7.11
CA HIS A 108 5.02 -7.22 6.03
C HIS A 108 5.24 -5.70 6.11
N VAL A 109 5.91 -5.21 7.15
CA VAL A 109 6.15 -3.79 7.37
C VAL A 109 7.64 -3.48 7.22
N VAL A 110 7.93 -2.51 6.36
CA VAL A 110 9.29 -1.99 6.16
C VAL A 110 9.35 -0.57 6.72
N ALA A 111 10.39 -0.25 7.49
CA ALA A 111 10.62 1.10 7.96
C ALA A 111 11.01 2.02 6.79
N GLY A 112 10.39 3.19 6.72
CA GLY A 112 10.58 4.17 5.65
C GLY A 112 9.48 4.10 4.59
N LYS A 113 9.39 5.16 3.80
CA LYS A 113 8.46 5.27 2.68
C LYS A 113 9.11 4.73 1.40
N MET A 114 8.67 3.56 0.96
CA MET A 114 9.18 2.85 -0.22
C MET A 114 8.12 2.88 -1.32
N THR A 115 8.16 3.91 -2.16
CA THR A 115 7.33 3.96 -3.37
C THR A 115 7.88 3.02 -4.46
N THR A 116 7.07 2.70 -5.47
CA THR A 116 7.50 1.87 -6.60
C THR A 116 8.74 2.43 -7.29
N ASP A 117 8.83 3.75 -7.47
CA ASP A 117 10.01 4.41 -8.04
C ASP A 117 11.27 4.15 -7.21
N LYS A 118 11.15 4.24 -5.90
CA LYS A 118 12.27 3.98 -5.00
C LYS A 118 12.68 2.52 -5.01
N LEU A 119 11.70 1.61 -4.97
CA LEU A 119 11.93 0.17 -5.10
C LEU A 119 12.58 -0.17 -6.43
N ALA A 120 12.08 0.36 -7.54
CA ALA A 120 12.64 0.12 -8.87
C ALA A 120 14.10 0.61 -8.99
N ARG A 121 14.43 1.77 -8.40
CA ARG A 121 15.81 2.27 -8.36
C ARG A 121 16.73 1.35 -7.54
N GLN A 122 16.27 0.88 -6.40
CA GLN A 122 17.05 -0.05 -5.57
C GLN A 122 17.24 -1.40 -6.28
N ILE A 123 16.20 -1.92 -6.94
CA ILE A 123 16.28 -3.16 -7.72
C ILE A 123 17.29 -3.01 -8.86
N LYS A 124 17.27 -1.88 -9.58
CA LYS A 124 18.24 -1.60 -10.65
C LYS A 124 19.67 -1.47 -10.12
N GLY A 125 19.85 -0.86 -8.96
CA GLY A 125 21.14 -0.69 -8.32
C GLY A 125 21.70 -1.97 -7.67
N GLY A 126 20.83 -2.97 -7.44
CA GLY A 126 21.14 -4.24 -6.79
C GLY A 126 21.11 -5.46 -7.74
N ASP A 127 21.55 -5.28 -8.98
CA ASP A 127 21.62 -6.37 -9.98
C ASP A 127 20.29 -7.12 -10.19
N GLY A 128 19.18 -6.37 -10.20
CA GLY A 128 17.84 -6.92 -10.46
C GLY A 128 17.07 -7.34 -9.20
N SER A 129 17.63 -7.11 -8.00
CA SER A 129 16.93 -7.35 -6.74
C SER A 129 17.27 -6.29 -5.70
N ALA A 130 16.37 -6.06 -4.75
CA ALA A 130 16.59 -5.18 -3.62
C ALA A 130 16.26 -5.91 -2.32
N GLU A 131 17.15 -5.83 -1.35
CA GLU A 131 16.88 -6.32 0.00
C GLU A 131 16.23 -5.22 0.84
N LEU A 132 15.08 -5.51 1.41
CA LEU A 132 14.34 -4.63 2.29
C LEU A 132 14.44 -5.17 3.72
N LYS A 133 14.80 -4.30 4.65
CA LYS A 133 14.81 -4.66 6.07
C LYS A 133 13.41 -4.44 6.64
N THR A 134 12.79 -5.49 7.09
CA THR A 134 11.46 -5.44 7.71
C THR A 134 11.55 -4.99 9.18
N VAL A 135 10.41 -4.58 9.74
CA VAL A 135 10.32 -4.17 11.15
C VAL A 135 10.62 -5.34 12.09
N ASN A 136 10.34 -6.56 11.66
CA ASN A 136 10.69 -7.75 12.42
C ASN A 136 12.21 -8.05 12.45
N GLY A 137 12.99 -7.34 11.63
CA GLY A 137 14.46 -7.47 11.56
C GLY A 137 14.96 -8.40 10.46
N GLU A 138 14.09 -9.17 9.84
CA GLU A 138 14.45 -10.07 8.75
C GLU A 138 14.43 -9.36 7.40
N LYS A 139 15.03 -10.00 6.39
CA LYS A 139 15.13 -9.45 5.04
C LYS A 139 13.97 -9.93 4.17
N LEU A 140 13.45 -9.01 3.38
CA LEU A 140 12.49 -9.26 2.34
C LEU A 140 13.12 -8.85 1.00
N THR A 141 13.08 -9.71 0.00
CA THR A 141 13.68 -9.42 -1.30
C THR A 141 12.61 -8.92 -2.26
N ALA A 142 12.87 -7.81 -2.93
CA ALA A 142 12.03 -7.28 -3.99
C ALA A 142 12.73 -7.44 -5.35
N LYS A 143 11.99 -7.86 -6.37
CA LYS A 143 12.44 -7.99 -7.76
C LYS A 143 11.43 -7.38 -8.71
N MET A 144 11.87 -7.07 -9.92
CA MET A 144 10.97 -6.77 -11.04
C MET A 144 10.76 -8.05 -11.85
N ALA A 145 9.50 -8.47 -11.97
CA ALA A 145 9.10 -9.60 -12.81
C ALA A 145 7.87 -9.20 -13.61
N ASP A 146 7.91 -9.40 -14.93
CA ASP A 146 6.78 -9.13 -15.84
C ASP A 146 6.16 -7.73 -15.72
N GLY A 147 6.96 -6.73 -15.36
CA GLY A 147 6.50 -5.36 -15.16
C GLY A 147 5.86 -5.08 -13.79
N PHE A 148 5.85 -6.07 -12.90
CA PHE A 148 5.37 -5.95 -11.52
C PHE A 148 6.51 -6.06 -10.52
N ILE A 149 6.30 -5.50 -9.34
CA ILE A 149 7.17 -5.78 -8.20
C ILE A 149 6.73 -7.11 -7.59
N GLU A 150 7.67 -8.03 -7.48
CA GLU A 150 7.50 -9.31 -6.82
C GLU A 150 8.35 -9.33 -5.54
N LEU A 151 7.74 -9.77 -4.47
CA LEU A 151 8.39 -9.93 -3.17
C LEU A 151 8.69 -11.40 -2.94
N ILE A 152 9.88 -11.67 -2.44
CA ILE A 152 10.32 -13.03 -2.11
C ILE A 152 10.64 -13.06 -0.63
N ASP A 153 9.95 -13.92 0.11
CA ASP A 153 10.16 -14.10 1.53
C ASP A 153 11.35 -15.00 1.87
N ALA A 154 11.68 -15.12 3.15
CA ALA A 154 12.80 -15.92 3.64
C ALA A 154 12.67 -17.41 3.32
N LYS A 155 11.46 -17.89 3.07
CA LYS A 155 11.17 -19.30 2.73
C LYS A 155 11.09 -19.55 1.22
N GLY A 156 11.31 -18.52 0.41
CA GLY A 156 11.21 -18.60 -1.05
C GLY A 156 9.77 -18.45 -1.59
N GLY A 157 8.81 -18.07 -0.73
CA GLY A 157 7.46 -17.74 -1.14
C GLY A 157 7.45 -16.41 -1.92
N MET A 158 6.62 -16.35 -2.96
CA MET A 158 6.54 -15.18 -3.84
C MET A 158 5.19 -14.51 -3.73
N SER A 159 5.20 -13.18 -3.67
CA SER A 159 4.00 -12.35 -3.62
C SER A 159 4.09 -11.20 -4.61
N LYS A 160 3.06 -11.00 -5.43
CA LYS A 160 3.00 -9.92 -6.40
C LYS A 160 2.29 -8.71 -5.84
N VAL A 161 2.83 -7.53 -6.11
CA VAL A 161 2.16 -6.27 -5.82
C VAL A 161 1.08 -6.03 -6.86
N LYS A 162 -0.18 -6.03 -6.43
CA LYS A 162 -1.36 -5.81 -7.27
C LYS A 162 -1.71 -4.34 -7.42
N THR A 163 -1.69 -3.60 -6.30
CA THR A 163 -1.91 -2.16 -6.26
C THR A 163 -0.79 -1.52 -5.48
N ALA A 164 -0.10 -0.60 -6.09
CA ALA A 164 1.07 0.04 -5.51
C ALA A 164 0.83 1.52 -5.19
N ASP A 165 1.73 2.09 -4.41
CA ASP A 165 1.77 3.54 -4.11
C ASP A 165 0.47 4.11 -3.55
N VAL A 166 -0.24 3.35 -2.73
CA VAL A 166 -1.40 3.84 -1.99
C VAL A 166 -0.90 4.69 -0.82
N ILE A 167 -0.80 6.00 -1.06
CA ILE A 167 -0.20 6.96 -0.12
C ILE A 167 -1.10 7.16 1.09
N GLN A 168 -0.48 7.17 2.26
CA GLN A 168 -1.10 7.40 3.56
C GLN A 168 -0.41 8.55 4.30
N SER A 169 -1.05 9.09 5.34
CA SER A 169 -0.46 10.18 6.13
C SER A 169 0.83 9.76 6.85
N ASN A 170 0.95 8.49 7.20
CA ASN A 170 2.10 7.92 7.92
C ASN A 170 2.87 6.85 7.12
N GLY A 171 2.67 6.78 5.81
CA GLY A 171 3.41 5.82 4.98
C GLY A 171 2.79 5.53 3.63
N VAL A 172 3.02 4.33 3.14
CA VAL A 172 2.49 3.83 1.87
C VAL A 172 2.05 2.37 2.01
N ILE A 173 0.97 2.01 1.34
CA ILE A 173 0.48 0.64 1.26
C ILE A 173 0.75 0.12 -0.17
N HIS A 174 1.26 -1.10 -0.25
CA HIS A 174 1.29 -1.90 -1.47
C HIS A 174 0.44 -3.15 -1.24
N VAL A 175 -0.61 -3.29 -2.01
CA VAL A 175 -1.51 -4.45 -1.92
C VAL A 175 -0.86 -5.66 -2.58
N VAL A 176 -0.75 -6.75 -1.87
CA VAL A 176 -0.11 -7.99 -2.33
C VAL A 176 -1.08 -9.16 -2.35
N ASP A 177 -0.81 -10.13 -3.21
CA ASP A 177 -1.70 -11.26 -3.47
C ASP A 177 -1.38 -12.54 -2.70
N THR A 178 -0.34 -12.51 -1.89
CA THR A 178 0.11 -13.66 -1.09
C THR A 178 0.68 -13.19 0.23
N VAL A 179 0.41 -13.92 1.31
CA VAL A 179 0.98 -13.66 2.63
C VAL A 179 2.44 -14.07 2.66
N LEU A 180 3.32 -13.18 3.09
CA LEU A 180 4.75 -13.43 3.23
C LEU A 180 5.03 -14.09 4.59
N MET A 181 5.94 -15.04 4.60
CA MET A 181 6.27 -15.82 5.81
C MET A 181 7.76 -15.62 6.17
N PRO A 182 8.04 -15.19 7.41
CA PRO A 182 9.41 -15.06 7.91
C PRO A 182 10.08 -16.41 8.16
#